data_86db4ead85be874e4f3ae194bd0a968a
#
_entry.id   86db4ead85be874e4f3ae194bd0a968a
#
_cell.length_a   1.000
_cell.length_b   1.000
_cell.length_c   1.000
_cell.angle_alpha   90.00
_cell.angle_beta   90.00
_cell.angle_gamma   90.00
#
_symmetry.space_group_name_H-M   'P 1'
#
loop_
_entity.id
_entity.type
_entity.pdbx_description
1 polymer ?
#
loop_
_entity_poly.entity_id
_entity_poly.type
_entity_poly.pdbx_seq_one_letter_code
_entity_poly.pdbx_strand_id
1 'polypeptide(L)'
;MSNSGGLGDMARLPDRVSILRFRHLLEQHDLAPKMLEAVNATLAAKGLLLKEGTAIDATLIAAPSSTKNGTGTRDPEMHQTKKGNQWHFGMKCHIGVDADSGLVHTVVGTAANVNDVTQAHALVHGEEADVFADAGYQGVDKREDTQDIRTHWHVALRPGLRRLLDVNDPRDAIVAQMEQVKARIRAKVEHPFRVIKRQFGHVKVRYRGLAKNTAQLHTLFALSNLWMARRQLMATQG
;
A
#
# COMPACT_ATOMS: atom_id res chain seq x y z
N MET A 1 -0.30 -45.31 39.13
CA MET A 1 -1.04 -45.04 37.88
C MET A 1 -0.60 -43.69 37.35
N SER A 2 0.38 -43.66 36.51
CA SER A 2 0.98 -42.47 35.91
C SER A 2 0.16 -42.08 34.66
N ASN A 3 -0.51 -40.94 34.74
CA ASN A 3 -1.28 -40.39 33.65
C ASN A 3 -0.32 -39.64 32.72
N SER A 4 0.15 -40.30 31.67
CA SER A 4 0.90 -39.71 30.56
C SER A 4 -0.10 -38.94 29.69
N GLY A 5 -0.39 -37.69 30.06
CA GLY A 5 -1.08 -36.74 29.20
C GLY A 5 -0.29 -36.54 27.93
N GLY A 6 -0.76 -37.15 26.84
CA GLY A 6 -0.17 -37.01 25.52
C GLY A 6 -0.08 -35.55 25.11
N LEU A 7 1.11 -35.13 24.68
CA LEU A 7 1.32 -33.96 23.85
C LEU A 7 0.64 -34.28 22.50
N GLY A 8 -0.70 -34.13 22.49
CA GLY A 8 -1.51 -34.29 21.30
C GLY A 8 -1.12 -33.23 20.29
N ASP A 9 -0.77 -33.74 19.13
CA ASP A 9 -0.87 -33.03 17.84
C ASP A 9 -0.24 -31.64 17.78
N MET A 10 1.07 -31.57 17.98
CA MET A 10 1.82 -30.44 17.44
C MET A 10 1.69 -30.52 15.93
N ALA A 11 0.73 -29.76 15.39
CA ALA A 11 0.57 -29.59 13.95
C ALA A 11 1.96 -29.38 13.34
N ARG A 12 2.40 -30.30 12.46
CA ARG A 12 3.73 -30.19 11.84
C ARG A 12 3.84 -28.86 11.17
N LEU A 13 4.73 -28.01 11.66
CA LEU A 13 5.04 -26.74 10.99
C LEU A 13 5.47 -27.08 9.55
N PRO A 14 4.93 -26.37 8.56
CA PRO A 14 5.29 -26.61 7.16
C PRO A 14 6.79 -26.40 6.98
N ASP A 15 7.43 -27.32 6.29
CA ASP A 15 8.83 -27.22 5.93
C ASP A 15 9.06 -26.13 4.84
N ARG A 16 10.33 -25.83 4.58
CA ARG A 16 10.72 -24.82 3.59
C ARG A 16 10.18 -25.15 2.19
N VAL A 17 10.13 -26.42 1.82
CA VAL A 17 9.69 -26.88 0.49
C VAL A 17 8.17 -26.72 0.37
N SER A 18 7.42 -27.05 1.41
CA SER A 18 5.97 -26.86 1.46
C SER A 18 5.58 -25.39 1.33
N ILE A 19 6.28 -24.51 2.04
CA ILE A 19 6.08 -23.05 1.92
C ILE A 19 6.39 -22.58 0.49
N LEU A 20 7.47 -23.05 -0.10
CA LEU A 20 7.86 -22.69 -1.48
C LEU A 20 6.83 -23.16 -2.51
N ARG A 21 6.34 -24.42 -2.39
CA ARG A 21 5.30 -24.98 -3.27
C ARG A 21 4.00 -24.21 -3.15
N PHE A 22 3.59 -23.88 -1.93
CA PHE A 22 2.39 -23.06 -1.70
C PHE A 22 2.52 -21.68 -2.35
N ARG A 23 3.68 -21.02 -2.23
CA ARG A 23 3.92 -19.74 -2.89
C ARG A 23 3.84 -19.86 -4.41
N HIS A 24 4.45 -20.90 -5.01
CA HIS A 24 4.37 -21.15 -6.45
C HIS A 24 2.93 -21.38 -6.91
N LEU A 25 2.11 -22.05 -6.11
CA LEU A 25 0.68 -22.23 -6.37
C LEU A 25 -0.04 -20.87 -6.42
N LEU A 26 0.23 -19.99 -5.44
CA LEU A 26 -0.34 -18.63 -5.42
C LEU A 26 0.07 -17.82 -6.65
N GLU A 27 1.33 -17.90 -7.06
CA GLU A 27 1.87 -17.22 -8.23
C GLU A 27 1.28 -17.80 -9.55
N GLN A 28 1.22 -19.13 -9.68
CA GLN A 28 0.75 -19.81 -10.89
C GLN A 28 -0.72 -19.52 -11.20
N HIS A 29 -1.55 -19.36 -10.19
CA HIS A 29 -3.00 -19.12 -10.33
C HIS A 29 -3.42 -17.67 -10.06
N ASP A 30 -2.44 -16.76 -9.91
CA ASP A 30 -2.64 -15.35 -9.59
C ASP A 30 -3.63 -15.16 -8.41
N LEU A 31 -3.40 -15.92 -7.33
CA LEU A 31 -4.29 -15.95 -6.18
C LEU A 31 -4.03 -14.80 -5.19
N ALA A 32 -2.87 -14.16 -5.22
CA ALA A 32 -2.55 -13.11 -4.26
C ALA A 32 -3.44 -11.86 -4.40
N PRO A 33 -3.72 -11.32 -5.61
CA PRO A 33 -4.74 -10.28 -5.79
C PRO A 33 -6.13 -10.73 -5.33
N LYS A 34 -6.55 -11.95 -5.70
CA LYS A 34 -7.85 -12.52 -5.32
C LYS A 34 -8.02 -12.65 -3.80
N MET A 35 -6.95 -12.92 -3.07
CA MET A 35 -6.97 -12.93 -1.60
C MET A 35 -7.26 -11.53 -1.04
N LEU A 36 -6.65 -10.48 -1.59
CA LEU A 36 -6.95 -9.10 -1.19
C LEU A 36 -8.41 -8.75 -1.51
N GLU A 37 -8.88 -9.08 -2.71
CA GLU A 37 -10.27 -8.87 -3.13
C GLU A 37 -11.26 -9.57 -2.20
N ALA A 38 -11.02 -10.85 -1.85
CA ALA A 38 -11.90 -11.62 -0.96
C ALA A 38 -11.95 -11.03 0.46
N VAL A 39 -10.79 -10.59 0.99
CA VAL A 39 -10.74 -9.90 2.28
C VAL A 39 -11.50 -8.58 2.21
N ASN A 40 -11.29 -7.79 1.16
CA ASN A 40 -11.96 -6.52 0.98
C ASN A 40 -13.48 -6.67 0.82
N ALA A 41 -13.94 -7.67 0.06
CA ALA A 41 -15.37 -7.99 -0.06
C ALA A 41 -15.98 -8.35 1.31
N THR A 42 -15.27 -9.13 2.11
CA THR A 42 -15.71 -9.49 3.48
C THR A 42 -15.80 -8.25 4.39
N LEU A 43 -14.84 -7.35 4.30
CA LEU A 43 -14.82 -6.11 5.09
C LEU A 43 -15.88 -5.12 4.64
N ALA A 44 -16.11 -5.01 3.33
CA ALA A 44 -17.19 -4.18 2.76
C ALA A 44 -18.58 -4.69 3.18
N ALA A 45 -18.82 -6.01 3.14
CA ALA A 45 -20.07 -6.62 3.60
C ALA A 45 -20.35 -6.34 5.08
N LYS A 46 -19.33 -6.03 5.88
CA LYS A 46 -19.44 -5.64 7.29
C LYS A 46 -19.47 -4.12 7.51
N GLY A 47 -19.50 -3.32 6.45
CA GLY A 47 -19.48 -1.86 6.54
C GLY A 47 -18.14 -1.27 7.03
N LEU A 48 -17.05 -2.04 6.95
CA LEU A 48 -15.73 -1.60 7.41
C LEU A 48 -14.87 -1.00 6.29
N LEU A 49 -15.24 -1.19 5.03
CA LEU A 49 -14.62 -0.64 3.83
C LEU A 49 -15.69 0.05 3.00
N LEU A 50 -15.74 1.38 2.98
CA LEU A 50 -16.82 2.17 2.39
C LEU A 50 -16.57 2.50 0.92
N LYS A 51 -15.31 2.80 0.55
CA LYS A 51 -14.87 3.18 -0.80
C LYS A 51 -15.45 4.49 -1.36
N GLU A 52 -16.04 5.35 -0.52
CA GLU A 52 -16.59 6.64 -0.96
C GLU A 52 -15.52 7.65 -1.34
N GLY A 53 -14.37 7.58 -0.67
CA GLY A 53 -13.19 8.37 -0.96
C GLY A 53 -11.93 7.52 -0.89
N THR A 54 -10.92 7.90 -1.64
CA THR A 54 -9.62 7.20 -1.70
C THR A 54 -8.47 8.13 -1.34
N ALA A 55 -7.54 7.67 -0.51
CA ALA A 55 -6.23 8.32 -0.35
C ALA A 55 -5.17 7.47 -1.03
N ILE A 56 -4.30 8.10 -1.83
CA ILE A 56 -3.24 7.42 -2.59
C ILE A 56 -1.85 7.87 -2.16
N ASP A 57 -0.92 6.94 -2.11
CA ASP A 57 0.50 7.22 -1.83
C ASP A 57 1.39 6.05 -2.27
N ALA A 58 2.70 6.28 -2.25
CA ALA A 58 3.70 5.29 -2.60
C ALA A 58 4.81 5.19 -1.56
N THR A 59 5.32 3.99 -1.36
CA THR A 59 6.46 3.77 -0.49
C THR A 59 7.57 3.00 -1.21
N LEU A 60 8.82 3.36 -0.88
CA LEU A 60 9.99 2.64 -1.35
C LEU A 60 10.19 1.34 -0.55
N ILE A 61 10.50 0.26 -1.27
CA ILE A 61 10.94 -1.03 -0.75
C ILE A 61 12.32 -1.32 -1.31
N ALA A 62 13.31 -1.42 -0.43
CA ALA A 62 14.69 -1.60 -0.83
C ALA A 62 14.93 -2.97 -1.47
N ALA A 63 15.80 -3.02 -2.47
CA ALA A 63 16.32 -4.25 -3.04
C ALA A 63 17.84 -4.36 -2.81
N PRO A 64 18.41 -5.57 -2.82
CA PRO A 64 19.85 -5.75 -2.74
C PRO A 64 20.55 -5.03 -3.90
N SER A 65 21.43 -4.10 -3.58
CA SER A 65 22.22 -3.36 -4.58
C SER A 65 23.56 -4.03 -4.93
N SER A 66 23.91 -5.10 -4.21
CA SER A 66 25.17 -5.84 -4.43
C SER A 66 25.13 -6.67 -5.69
N THR A 67 26.22 -6.70 -6.42
CA THR A 67 26.49 -7.61 -7.54
C THR A 67 27.21 -8.89 -7.11
N LYS A 68 27.56 -9.02 -5.81
CA LYS A 68 28.20 -10.23 -5.25
C LYS A 68 27.17 -11.34 -5.04
N ASN A 69 26.60 -11.84 -6.13
CA ASN A 69 25.65 -12.94 -6.15
C ASN A 69 26.02 -13.91 -7.29
N GLY A 70 25.39 -15.06 -7.37
CA GLY A 70 25.70 -16.08 -8.38
C GLY A 70 25.53 -15.65 -9.84
N THR A 71 24.78 -14.56 -10.10
CA THR A 71 24.59 -14.01 -11.46
C THR A 71 25.49 -12.81 -11.76
N GLY A 72 26.23 -12.28 -10.77
CA GLY A 72 27.05 -11.08 -10.93
C GLY A 72 26.28 -9.79 -11.22
N THR A 73 24.94 -9.81 -11.19
CA THR A 73 24.09 -8.70 -11.61
C THR A 73 23.05 -8.33 -10.57
N ARG A 74 22.67 -7.04 -10.55
CA ARG A 74 21.50 -6.57 -9.80
C ARG A 74 20.21 -7.11 -10.46
N ASP A 75 19.11 -7.00 -9.76
CA ASP A 75 17.80 -7.29 -10.33
C ASP A 75 17.46 -6.24 -11.41
N PRO A 76 17.28 -6.64 -12.69
CA PRO A 76 17.06 -5.70 -13.80
C PRO A 76 15.70 -4.99 -13.74
N GLU A 77 14.72 -5.53 -13.00
CA GLU A 77 13.40 -4.91 -12.82
C GLU A 77 13.38 -3.89 -11.68
N MET A 78 14.46 -3.81 -10.88
CA MET A 78 14.62 -2.82 -9.81
C MET A 78 15.47 -1.65 -10.27
N HIS A 79 15.10 -0.42 -9.89
CA HIS A 79 15.79 0.78 -10.31
C HIS A 79 16.20 1.67 -9.14
N GLN A 80 17.05 2.66 -9.45
CA GLN A 80 17.46 3.69 -8.49
C GLN A 80 16.47 4.85 -8.52
N THR A 81 16.21 5.41 -7.36
CA THR A 81 15.51 6.70 -7.19
C THR A 81 16.18 7.51 -6.11
N LYS A 82 16.08 8.84 -6.19
CA LYS A 82 16.61 9.75 -5.19
C LYS A 82 15.48 10.27 -4.31
N LYS A 83 15.61 10.11 -2.99
CA LYS A 83 14.70 10.71 -2.02
C LYS A 83 15.50 11.61 -1.08
N GLY A 84 15.26 12.92 -1.15
CA GLY A 84 16.14 13.89 -0.52
C GLY A 84 17.55 13.80 -1.11
N ASN A 85 18.57 13.64 -0.27
CA ASN A 85 19.96 13.48 -0.69
C ASN A 85 20.45 12.02 -0.76
N GLN A 86 19.55 11.04 -0.56
CA GLN A 86 19.90 9.63 -0.56
C GLN A 86 19.40 8.90 -1.81
N TRP A 87 20.25 8.04 -2.36
CA TRP A 87 19.89 7.12 -3.43
C TRP A 87 19.38 5.81 -2.86
N HIS A 88 18.26 5.33 -3.38
CA HIS A 88 17.65 4.07 -3.04
C HIS A 88 17.54 3.20 -4.28
N PHE A 89 17.89 1.91 -4.15
CA PHE A 89 17.72 0.91 -5.20
C PHE A 89 16.61 -0.05 -4.77
N GLY A 90 15.61 -0.29 -5.61
CA GLY A 90 14.50 -1.16 -5.29
C GLY A 90 13.26 -0.94 -6.16
N MET A 91 12.12 -1.13 -5.55
CA MET A 91 10.80 -0.92 -6.12
C MET A 91 9.99 0.10 -5.33
N LYS A 92 8.91 0.60 -5.94
CA LYS A 92 7.84 1.31 -5.25
C LYS A 92 6.63 0.42 -5.11
N CYS A 93 5.96 0.57 -3.98
CA CYS A 93 4.63 0.04 -3.76
C CYS A 93 3.68 1.23 -3.65
N HIS A 94 2.78 1.35 -4.61
CA HIS A 94 1.71 2.34 -4.63
C HIS A 94 0.45 1.68 -4.10
N ILE A 95 -0.32 2.38 -3.27
CA ILE A 95 -1.58 1.88 -2.73
C ILE A 95 -2.68 2.94 -2.82
N GLY A 96 -3.91 2.46 -3.06
CA GLY A 96 -5.13 3.17 -2.79
C GLY A 96 -5.77 2.64 -1.51
N VAL A 97 -6.09 3.54 -0.59
CA VAL A 97 -6.75 3.18 0.67
C VAL A 97 -8.07 3.93 0.80
N ASP A 98 -9.05 3.31 1.41
CA ASP A 98 -10.28 3.96 1.82
C ASP A 98 -10.00 5.16 2.72
N ALA A 99 -10.51 6.31 2.36
CA ALA A 99 -10.26 7.58 3.05
C ALA A 99 -10.80 7.59 4.50
N ASP A 100 -11.75 6.73 4.83
CA ASP A 100 -12.35 6.64 6.16
C ASP A 100 -11.68 5.60 7.05
N SER A 101 -11.55 4.37 6.58
CA SER A 101 -10.99 3.27 7.36
C SER A 101 -9.46 3.17 7.28
N GLY A 102 -8.85 3.67 6.20
CA GLY A 102 -7.43 3.47 5.88
C GLY A 102 -7.10 2.06 5.39
N LEU A 103 -8.11 1.24 5.07
CA LEU A 103 -7.93 -0.11 4.54
C LEU A 103 -7.54 -0.06 3.06
N VAL A 104 -6.59 -0.91 2.67
CA VAL A 104 -6.06 -0.95 1.31
C VAL A 104 -7.04 -1.65 0.38
N HIS A 105 -7.45 -0.99 -0.70
CA HIS A 105 -8.26 -1.61 -1.75
C HIS A 105 -7.49 -1.90 -3.03
N THR A 106 -6.43 -1.15 -3.33
CA THR A 106 -5.63 -1.31 -4.54
C THR A 106 -4.14 -1.30 -4.23
N VAL A 107 -3.38 -2.15 -4.94
CA VAL A 107 -1.93 -2.27 -4.78
C VAL A 107 -1.28 -2.36 -6.16
N VAL A 108 -0.27 -1.53 -6.42
CA VAL A 108 0.52 -1.54 -7.66
C VAL A 108 2.00 -1.55 -7.32
N GLY A 109 2.76 -2.49 -7.89
CA GLY A 109 4.22 -2.56 -7.76
C GLY A 109 4.90 -2.03 -9.01
N THR A 110 5.87 -1.13 -8.85
CA THR A 110 6.67 -0.59 -9.97
C THR A 110 8.15 -0.52 -9.63
N ALA A 111 9.00 -0.34 -10.63
CA ALA A 111 10.40 0.03 -10.37
C ALA A 111 10.48 1.38 -9.65
N ALA A 112 11.51 1.57 -8.82
CA ALA A 112 11.60 2.75 -7.95
C ALA A 112 11.72 4.09 -8.70
N ASN A 113 12.11 4.10 -9.97
CA ASN A 113 12.22 5.30 -10.81
C ASN A 113 10.91 5.74 -11.46
N VAL A 114 9.85 4.91 -11.39
CA VAL A 114 8.53 5.28 -11.92
C VAL A 114 7.95 6.43 -11.09
N ASN A 115 7.38 7.43 -11.77
CA ASN A 115 6.83 8.60 -11.09
C ASN A 115 5.46 8.25 -10.49
N ASP A 116 5.19 8.67 -9.25
CA ASP A 116 3.98 8.31 -8.51
C ASP A 116 2.70 8.78 -9.21
N VAL A 117 2.70 9.99 -9.78
CA VAL A 117 1.56 10.54 -10.50
C VAL A 117 1.13 9.69 -11.71
N THR A 118 2.06 8.96 -12.33
CA THR A 118 1.72 8.08 -13.47
C THR A 118 0.93 6.84 -13.09
N GLN A 119 0.87 6.54 -11.78
CA GLN A 119 0.14 5.37 -11.28
C GLN A 119 -1.22 5.75 -10.67
N ALA A 120 -1.57 7.03 -10.66
CA ALA A 120 -2.79 7.52 -10.02
C ALA A 120 -4.06 6.84 -10.57
N HIS A 121 -4.16 6.69 -11.90
CA HIS A 121 -5.30 6.04 -12.57
C HIS A 121 -5.49 4.58 -12.14
N ALA A 122 -4.42 3.87 -11.83
CA ALA A 122 -4.44 2.46 -11.42
C ALA A 122 -4.74 2.28 -9.91
N LEU A 123 -4.78 3.36 -9.13
CA LEU A 123 -4.98 3.31 -7.69
C LEU A 123 -6.42 3.63 -7.25
N VAL A 124 -7.23 4.09 -8.18
CA VAL A 124 -8.65 4.39 -7.97
C VAL A 124 -9.52 3.27 -8.55
N HIS A 125 -10.71 3.08 -8.01
CA HIS A 125 -11.66 2.05 -8.48
C HIS A 125 -12.79 2.64 -9.35
N GLY A 126 -12.84 3.98 -9.51
CA GLY A 126 -13.74 4.66 -10.44
C GLY A 126 -15.10 5.08 -9.85
N GLU A 127 -15.37 4.74 -8.59
CA GLU A 127 -16.62 5.10 -7.88
C GLU A 127 -16.35 6.16 -6.80
N GLU A 128 -15.11 6.63 -6.65
CA GLU A 128 -14.74 7.65 -5.67
C GLU A 128 -15.29 9.02 -6.01
N ALA A 129 -15.95 9.66 -5.04
CA ALA A 129 -16.29 11.08 -5.12
C ALA A 129 -15.01 11.94 -4.96
N ASP A 130 -14.12 11.57 -4.05
CA ASP A 130 -12.94 12.34 -3.65
C ASP A 130 -11.67 11.47 -3.60
N VAL A 131 -10.57 11.98 -4.18
CA VAL A 131 -9.25 11.32 -4.11
C VAL A 131 -8.23 12.28 -3.51
N PHE A 132 -7.54 11.82 -2.46
CA PHE A 132 -6.56 12.59 -1.71
C PHE A 132 -5.14 12.11 -2.02
N ALA A 133 -4.27 13.02 -2.44
CA ALA A 133 -2.91 12.71 -2.83
C ALA A 133 -1.90 13.74 -2.30
N ASP A 134 -0.63 13.34 -2.23
CA ASP A 134 0.45 14.25 -1.83
C ASP A 134 0.86 15.21 -2.95
N ALA A 135 1.78 16.11 -2.66
CA ALA A 135 2.28 17.10 -3.63
C ALA A 135 3.05 16.45 -4.81
N GLY A 136 3.41 15.18 -4.73
CA GLY A 136 4.01 14.41 -5.82
C GLY A 136 3.04 14.11 -6.95
N TYR A 137 1.74 14.19 -6.69
CA TYR A 137 0.66 13.97 -7.66
C TYR A 137 0.15 15.26 -8.31
N GLN A 138 0.88 16.38 -8.20
CA GLN A 138 0.51 17.63 -8.85
C GLN A 138 0.35 17.45 -10.36
N GLY A 139 -0.77 17.95 -10.91
CA GLY A 139 -1.12 17.84 -12.32
C GLY A 139 -1.78 16.52 -12.72
N VAL A 140 -2.18 15.67 -11.74
CA VAL A 140 -2.92 14.42 -11.98
C VAL A 140 -4.21 14.68 -12.78
N ASP A 141 -4.91 15.77 -12.49
CA ASP A 141 -6.15 16.21 -13.13
C ASP A 141 -6.00 16.55 -14.63
N LYS A 142 -4.78 16.77 -15.10
CA LYS A 142 -4.46 17.17 -16.47
C LYS A 142 -3.92 16.04 -17.34
N ARG A 143 -3.81 14.85 -16.79
CA ARG A 143 -3.24 13.69 -17.47
C ARG A 143 -4.30 12.96 -18.29
N GLU A 144 -3.90 12.48 -19.48
CA GLU A 144 -4.76 11.67 -20.35
C GLU A 144 -5.29 10.41 -19.66
N ASP A 145 -4.45 9.77 -18.82
CA ASP A 145 -4.80 8.53 -18.12
C ASP A 145 -5.77 8.73 -16.94
N THR A 146 -6.07 9.98 -16.56
CA THR A 146 -6.98 10.31 -15.46
C THR A 146 -8.14 11.23 -15.87
N GLN A 147 -8.18 11.74 -17.10
CA GLN A 147 -9.19 12.71 -17.55
C GLN A 147 -10.62 12.14 -17.57
N ASP A 148 -10.77 10.83 -17.78
CA ASP A 148 -12.07 10.16 -17.81
C ASP A 148 -12.54 9.71 -16.40
N ILE A 149 -11.70 9.89 -15.38
CA ILE A 149 -12.04 9.55 -13.99
C ILE A 149 -12.84 10.70 -13.37
N ARG A 150 -14.12 10.43 -13.09
CA ARG A 150 -15.04 11.42 -12.50
C ARG A 150 -14.88 11.49 -11.00
N THR A 151 -13.84 12.19 -10.54
CA THR A 151 -13.57 12.40 -9.10
C THR A 151 -13.01 13.79 -8.85
N HIS A 152 -13.11 14.28 -7.61
CA HIS A 152 -12.43 15.48 -7.18
C HIS A 152 -11.03 15.14 -6.64
N TRP A 153 -9.98 15.60 -7.33
CA TRP A 153 -8.59 15.41 -6.92
C TRP A 153 -8.17 16.45 -5.87
N HIS A 154 -7.93 16.01 -4.66
CA HIS A 154 -7.45 16.83 -3.54
C HIS A 154 -5.93 16.67 -3.36
N VAL A 155 -5.16 17.24 -4.25
CA VAL A 155 -3.69 17.20 -4.16
C VAL A 155 -3.19 18.22 -3.15
N ALA A 156 -2.28 17.82 -2.28
CA ALA A 156 -1.68 18.72 -1.30
C ALA A 156 -0.82 19.79 -1.95
N LEU A 157 -0.81 20.99 -1.38
CA LEU A 157 0.08 22.06 -1.81
C LEU A 157 1.55 21.68 -1.56
N ARG A 158 2.41 22.10 -2.49
CA ARG A 158 3.86 21.99 -2.29
C ARG A 158 4.30 22.76 -1.05
N PRO A 159 5.27 22.25 -0.26
CA PRO A 159 5.69 22.90 0.98
C PRO A 159 6.08 24.37 0.82
N GLY A 160 6.65 24.75 -0.33
CA GLY A 160 7.00 26.13 -0.64
C GLY A 160 5.77 27.04 -0.71
N LEU A 161 4.72 26.63 -1.42
CA LEU A 161 3.48 27.38 -1.54
C LEU A 161 2.72 27.44 -0.21
N ARG A 162 2.69 26.36 0.56
CA ARG A 162 2.05 26.33 1.86
C ARG A 162 2.67 27.31 2.87
N ARG A 163 3.99 27.58 2.76
CA ARG A 163 4.69 28.55 3.64
C ARG A 163 4.37 30.01 3.31
N LEU A 164 3.84 30.27 2.12
CA LEU A 164 3.48 31.62 1.67
C LEU A 164 2.07 32.03 2.11
N LEU A 165 1.27 31.12 2.68
CA LEU A 165 -0.08 31.41 3.16
C LEU A 165 0.00 32.35 4.37
N ASP A 166 -0.71 33.49 4.29
CA ASP A 166 -0.88 34.39 5.42
C ASP A 166 -2.14 34.04 6.20
N VAL A 167 -1.96 33.55 7.41
CA VAL A 167 -3.06 33.14 8.30
C VAL A 167 -3.98 34.30 8.72
N ASN A 168 -3.55 35.54 8.53
CA ASN A 168 -4.35 36.73 8.79
C ASN A 168 -5.24 37.13 7.59
N ASP A 169 -4.94 36.61 6.39
CA ASP A 169 -5.83 36.72 5.25
C ASP A 169 -6.94 35.67 5.33
N PRO A 170 -8.22 36.03 5.33
CA PRO A 170 -9.33 35.08 5.44
C PRO A 170 -9.33 33.99 4.33
N ARG A 171 -8.86 34.32 3.13
CA ARG A 171 -8.77 33.34 2.01
C ARG A 171 -7.67 32.32 2.26
N ASP A 172 -6.51 32.79 2.65
CA ASP A 172 -5.36 31.92 2.97
C ASP A 172 -5.63 31.07 4.20
N ALA A 173 -6.35 31.61 5.21
CA ALA A 173 -6.78 30.85 6.37
C ALA A 173 -7.69 29.67 5.99
N ILE A 174 -8.63 29.85 5.05
CA ILE A 174 -9.48 28.75 4.53
C ILE A 174 -8.61 27.71 3.81
N VAL A 175 -7.70 28.16 2.95
CA VAL A 175 -6.78 27.24 2.25
C VAL A 175 -5.95 26.45 3.25
N ALA A 176 -5.42 27.09 4.30
CA ALA A 176 -4.66 26.41 5.34
C ALA A 176 -5.48 25.36 6.09
N GLN A 177 -6.76 25.62 6.38
CA GLN A 177 -7.68 24.66 6.99
C GLN A 177 -7.94 23.46 6.04
N MET A 178 -8.17 23.69 4.77
CA MET A 178 -8.33 22.63 3.76
C MET A 178 -7.09 21.76 3.68
N GLU A 179 -5.89 22.34 3.70
CA GLU A 179 -4.64 21.58 3.73
C GLU A 179 -4.48 20.73 5.00
N GLN A 180 -4.99 21.18 6.15
CA GLN A 180 -5.03 20.37 7.37
C GLN A 180 -5.97 19.17 7.23
N VAL A 181 -7.16 19.36 6.63
CA VAL A 181 -8.10 18.26 6.36
C VAL A 181 -7.48 17.23 5.42
N LYS A 182 -6.92 17.67 4.29
CA LYS A 182 -6.19 16.79 3.36
C LYS A 182 -5.09 16.01 4.05
N ALA A 183 -4.29 16.65 4.90
CA ALA A 183 -3.20 16.01 5.65
C ALA A 183 -3.72 14.93 6.60
N ARG A 184 -4.84 15.16 7.31
CA ARG A 184 -5.47 14.18 8.21
C ARG A 184 -5.96 12.94 7.46
N ILE A 185 -6.61 13.12 6.32
CA ILE A 185 -7.10 12.01 5.50
C ILE A 185 -5.91 11.21 4.95
N ARG A 186 -4.93 11.89 4.36
CA ARG A 186 -3.72 11.26 3.83
C ARG A 186 -2.90 10.51 4.89
N ALA A 187 -2.91 10.96 6.15
CA ALA A 187 -2.20 10.25 7.21
C ALA A 187 -2.67 8.79 7.38
N LYS A 188 -3.89 8.45 6.92
CA LYS A 188 -4.42 7.07 6.96
C LYS A 188 -3.63 6.10 6.07
N VAL A 189 -3.05 6.57 4.95
CA VAL A 189 -2.20 5.76 4.05
C VAL A 189 -0.94 5.25 4.77
N GLU A 190 -0.45 5.99 5.73
CA GLU A 190 0.74 5.60 6.51
C GLU A 190 0.50 4.36 7.39
N HIS A 191 -0.76 4.11 7.80
CA HIS A 191 -1.09 3.01 8.69
C HIS A 191 -0.80 1.63 8.07
N PRO A 192 -1.32 1.27 6.87
CA PRO A 192 -0.99 -0.01 6.24
C PRO A 192 0.49 -0.13 5.90
N PHE A 193 1.16 0.93 5.48
CA PHE A 193 2.62 0.91 5.30
C PHE A 193 3.36 0.61 6.59
N ARG A 194 2.92 1.19 7.70
CA ARG A 194 3.49 0.89 9.03
C ARG A 194 3.26 -0.58 9.41
N VAL A 195 2.07 -1.13 9.16
CA VAL A 195 1.77 -2.54 9.47
C VAL A 195 2.72 -3.46 8.69
N ILE A 196 2.81 -3.34 7.37
CA ILE A 196 3.68 -4.24 6.60
C ILE A 196 5.16 -4.08 6.95
N LYS A 197 5.64 -2.86 7.23
CA LYS A 197 7.06 -2.60 7.51
C LYS A 197 7.45 -2.92 8.94
N ARG A 198 6.59 -2.62 9.94
CA ARG A 198 6.93 -2.73 11.35
C ARG A 198 6.39 -4.00 11.99
N GLN A 199 5.13 -4.39 11.70
CA GLN A 199 4.53 -5.59 12.26
C GLN A 199 4.96 -6.84 11.48
N PHE A 200 5.00 -6.78 10.14
CA PHE A 200 5.35 -7.93 9.30
C PHE A 200 6.82 -7.92 8.85
N GLY A 201 7.60 -6.89 9.18
CA GLY A 201 9.03 -6.82 8.91
C GLY A 201 9.40 -6.72 7.42
N HIS A 202 8.46 -6.27 6.55
CA HIS A 202 8.67 -6.18 5.11
C HIS A 202 9.32 -4.86 4.70
N VAL A 203 10.59 -4.69 5.00
CA VAL A 203 11.39 -3.48 4.67
C VAL A 203 12.24 -3.63 3.41
N LYS A 204 12.37 -4.86 2.92
CA LYS A 204 13.18 -5.24 1.73
C LYS A 204 12.42 -6.26 0.90
N VAL A 205 12.62 -6.23 -0.43
CA VAL A 205 12.13 -7.27 -1.33
C VAL A 205 12.66 -8.64 -0.90
N ARG A 206 11.83 -9.66 -1.06
CA ARG A 206 12.15 -11.05 -0.70
C ARG A 206 12.53 -11.89 -1.91
N TYR A 207 12.11 -11.48 -3.10
CA TYR A 207 12.25 -12.22 -4.34
C TYR A 207 12.94 -11.37 -5.42
N ARG A 208 13.35 -12.02 -6.50
CA ARG A 208 13.83 -11.35 -7.71
C ARG A 208 12.65 -11.11 -8.64
N GLY A 209 12.59 -9.93 -9.26
CA GLY A 209 11.54 -9.49 -10.16
C GLY A 209 10.36 -8.78 -9.49
N LEU A 210 9.68 -7.92 -10.24
CA LEU A 210 8.55 -7.13 -9.75
C LEU A 210 7.31 -7.99 -9.46
N ALA A 211 6.97 -8.90 -10.38
CA ALA A 211 5.74 -9.70 -10.28
C ALA A 211 5.65 -10.47 -8.95
N LYS A 212 6.72 -11.17 -8.56
CA LYS A 212 6.75 -11.96 -7.31
C LYS A 212 6.66 -11.10 -6.05
N ASN A 213 7.32 -9.94 -6.06
CA ASN A 213 7.27 -9.02 -4.93
C ASN A 213 5.92 -8.31 -4.86
N THR A 214 5.29 -7.98 -5.99
CA THR A 214 3.94 -7.41 -6.05
C THR A 214 2.90 -8.41 -5.55
N ALA A 215 2.96 -9.68 -5.96
CA ALA A 215 2.09 -10.74 -5.43
C ALA A 215 2.24 -10.86 -3.91
N GLN A 216 3.47 -10.79 -3.39
CA GLN A 216 3.69 -10.77 -1.94
C GLN A 216 3.04 -9.56 -1.27
N LEU A 217 3.11 -8.37 -1.89
CA LEU A 217 2.49 -7.15 -1.36
C LEU A 217 0.97 -7.28 -1.27
N HIS A 218 0.29 -7.85 -2.27
CA HIS A 218 -1.16 -8.13 -2.19
C HIS A 218 -1.49 -9.00 -0.98
N THR A 219 -0.75 -10.09 -0.75
CA THR A 219 -0.94 -10.95 0.43
C THR A 219 -0.71 -10.19 1.74
N LEU A 220 0.36 -9.39 1.81
CA LEU A 220 0.67 -8.61 3.01
C LEU A 220 -0.40 -7.54 3.30
N PHE A 221 -0.96 -6.90 2.28
CA PHE A 221 -2.03 -5.92 2.49
C PHE A 221 -3.37 -6.57 2.80
N ALA A 222 -3.68 -7.75 2.28
CA ALA A 222 -4.82 -8.55 2.74
C ALA A 222 -4.72 -8.83 4.25
N LEU A 223 -3.56 -9.30 4.71
CA LEU A 223 -3.30 -9.52 6.13
C LEU A 223 -3.28 -8.21 6.95
N SER A 224 -2.76 -7.11 6.37
CA SER A 224 -2.79 -5.79 7.00
C SER A 224 -4.23 -5.30 7.24
N ASN A 225 -5.11 -5.47 6.26
CA ASN A 225 -6.51 -5.10 6.40
C ASN A 225 -7.19 -5.88 7.52
N LEU A 226 -7.01 -7.19 7.59
CA LEU A 226 -7.49 -8.02 8.70
C LEU A 226 -6.91 -7.58 10.05
N TRP A 227 -5.61 -7.29 10.08
CA TRP A 227 -4.94 -6.80 11.29
C TRP A 227 -5.51 -5.47 11.76
N MET A 228 -5.73 -4.52 10.86
CA MET A 228 -6.28 -3.20 11.18
C MET A 228 -7.75 -3.31 11.64
N ALA A 229 -8.56 -4.13 10.99
CA ALA A 229 -9.97 -4.34 11.30
C ALA A 229 -10.23 -5.35 12.44
N ARG A 230 -9.20 -6.00 13.01
CA ARG A 230 -9.34 -7.13 13.94
C ARG A 230 -10.24 -6.86 15.15
N ARG A 231 -10.23 -5.64 15.70
CA ARG A 231 -11.06 -5.29 16.86
C ARG A 231 -12.54 -5.26 16.51
N GLN A 232 -12.87 -4.64 15.36
CA GLN A 232 -14.24 -4.58 14.85
C GLN A 232 -14.74 -6.00 14.48
N LEU A 233 -13.88 -6.80 13.83
CA LEU A 233 -14.21 -8.18 13.45
C LEU A 233 -14.48 -9.07 14.67
N MET A 234 -13.75 -8.90 15.78
CA MET A 234 -14.01 -9.64 17.01
C MET A 234 -15.24 -9.14 17.77
N ALA A 235 -15.52 -7.83 17.73
CA ALA A 235 -16.70 -7.26 18.39
C ALA A 235 -18.03 -7.67 17.75
N THR A 236 -18.04 -8.08 16.47
CA THR A 236 -19.25 -8.54 15.76
C THR A 236 -19.55 -10.03 15.96
N GLN A 237 -18.74 -10.75 16.75
CA GLN A 237 -18.95 -12.19 17.04
C GLN A 237 -19.56 -12.43 18.44
N GLY A 238 -19.84 -11.41 19.20
CA GLY A 238 -20.53 -11.43 20.49
C GLY A 238 -21.89 -10.76 20.38
#